data_ca0cb97d62afe1241ef5442d46bb665e
#
_entry.id   ca0cb97d62afe1241ef5442d46bb665e
#
_cell.length_a   1.000
_cell.length_b   1.000
_cell.length_c   1.000
_cell.angle_alpha   90.00
_cell.angle_beta   90.00
_cell.angle_gamma   90.00
#
_symmetry.space_group_name_H-M   'P 1'
#
loop_
_entity.id
_entity.type
_entity.pdbx_description
1 polymer ?
#
loop_
_entity_poly.entity_id
_entity_poly.type
_entity_poly.pdbx_seq_one_letter_code
_entity_poly.pdbx_strand_id
1 'polypeptide(L)'
;SQLVASGNSQIVTQDCEGGFHFNGNFNNVNYLKKALTELPESYKTLVSEESAYIEGLYEAIFNHKAFTGRSGTFFGYEGLGSIYWHMVSKLRLAVFEVTKKAVESGVAPEIIGRLYDHYFEINAGIGAHKSPELYGAFPTDPYSHTPGGKGAQQPGMTGQVKEDLLCRYGELGVRVSDGVLGFDLALLPKSEFLSQAAKFQYVDLKQNVQSIALPENSLAYTICQVPVVYVRGSQPEIQVIKRDGETEKIKGLKLTRELSQEIFKRTDEVVQLNVRC
;
A
#
# COMPACT_ATOMS: atom_id res chain seq x y z
N SER A 1 -25.89 -21.93 -19.96
CA SER A 1 -26.20 -21.00 -21.07
C SER A 1 -27.64 -20.43 -21.01
N GLN A 2 -28.65 -21.21 -20.60
CA GLN A 2 -30.05 -20.73 -20.57
C GLN A 2 -30.29 -19.62 -19.55
N LEU A 3 -29.70 -19.69 -18.36
CA LEU A 3 -29.80 -18.64 -17.33
C LEU A 3 -29.24 -17.30 -17.86
N VAL A 4 -28.06 -17.33 -18.44
CA VAL A 4 -27.43 -16.12 -18.99
C VAL A 4 -28.26 -15.56 -20.16
N ALA A 5 -28.73 -16.40 -21.04
CA ALA A 5 -29.60 -15.98 -22.17
C ALA A 5 -30.91 -15.31 -21.70
N SER A 6 -31.43 -15.69 -20.54
CA SER A 6 -32.63 -15.09 -19.94
C SER A 6 -32.31 -13.84 -19.08
N GLY A 7 -31.06 -13.44 -19.00
CA GLY A 7 -30.62 -12.34 -18.13
C GLY A 7 -30.59 -12.68 -16.63
N ASN A 8 -30.70 -13.96 -16.27
CA ASN A 8 -30.62 -14.39 -14.88
C ASN A 8 -29.17 -14.55 -14.45
N SER A 9 -28.72 -13.75 -13.47
CA SER A 9 -27.37 -13.73 -12.94
C SER A 9 -27.24 -14.37 -11.55
N GLN A 10 -28.27 -15.06 -11.07
CA GLN A 10 -28.26 -15.66 -9.73
C GLN A 10 -27.17 -16.71 -9.54
N ILE A 11 -26.87 -17.49 -10.55
CA ILE A 11 -25.89 -18.58 -10.49
C ILE A 11 -24.61 -18.24 -11.25
N VAL A 12 -24.74 -17.72 -12.47
CA VAL A 12 -23.62 -17.48 -13.39
C VAL A 12 -23.82 -16.15 -14.10
N THR A 13 -22.75 -15.42 -14.30
CA THR A 13 -22.68 -14.22 -15.15
C THR A 13 -21.72 -14.44 -16.30
N GLN A 14 -21.88 -13.66 -17.36
CA GLN A 14 -20.96 -13.65 -18.50
C GLN A 14 -20.24 -12.30 -18.55
N ASP A 15 -18.93 -12.33 -18.72
CA ASP A 15 -18.12 -11.13 -18.87
C ASP A 15 -18.13 -10.58 -20.32
N CYS A 16 -17.44 -9.47 -20.54
CA CYS A 16 -17.35 -8.81 -21.85
C CYS A 16 -16.55 -9.60 -22.90
N GLU A 17 -15.77 -10.59 -22.47
CA GLU A 17 -14.99 -11.47 -23.35
C GLU A 17 -15.71 -12.79 -23.63
N GLY A 18 -16.89 -13.00 -23.03
CA GLY A 18 -17.71 -14.19 -23.18
C GLY A 18 -17.41 -15.28 -22.16
N GLY A 19 -16.53 -15.04 -21.20
CA GLY A 19 -16.22 -15.95 -20.10
C GLY A 19 -17.39 -16.08 -19.11
N PHE A 20 -17.59 -17.28 -18.55
CA PHE A 20 -18.61 -17.53 -17.54
C PHE A 20 -18.02 -17.57 -16.15
N HIS A 21 -18.66 -16.86 -15.23
CA HIS A 21 -18.25 -16.77 -13.84
C HIS A 21 -19.39 -17.15 -12.91
N PHE A 22 -19.11 -17.98 -11.91
CA PHE A 22 -20.06 -18.17 -10.83
C PHE A 22 -20.33 -16.86 -10.09
N ASN A 23 -21.54 -16.74 -9.52
CA ASN A 23 -21.90 -15.58 -8.72
C ASN A 23 -20.87 -15.38 -7.57
N GLY A 24 -20.22 -14.23 -7.54
CA GLY A 24 -19.15 -13.91 -6.58
C GLY A 24 -19.59 -13.86 -5.10
N ASN A 25 -20.90 -13.93 -4.85
CA ASN A 25 -21.45 -14.00 -3.48
C ASN A 25 -21.45 -15.42 -2.90
N PHE A 26 -21.07 -16.43 -3.67
CA PHE A 26 -20.99 -17.80 -3.17
C PHE A 26 -19.72 -18.02 -2.38
N ASN A 27 -19.83 -18.17 -1.06
CA ASN A 27 -18.70 -18.48 -0.19
C ASN A 27 -18.30 -19.96 -0.22
N ASN A 28 -19.21 -20.84 -0.59
CA ASN A 28 -18.99 -22.27 -0.73
C ASN A 28 -20.15 -22.91 -1.51
N VAL A 29 -20.04 -24.21 -1.79
CA VAL A 29 -21.05 -24.95 -2.56
C VAL A 29 -22.46 -24.93 -1.93
N ASN A 30 -22.59 -24.72 -0.62
CA ASN A 30 -23.90 -24.65 0.02
C ASN A 30 -24.68 -23.40 -0.39
N TYR A 31 -23.99 -22.29 -0.65
CA TYR A 31 -24.62 -21.09 -1.21
C TYR A 31 -25.10 -21.31 -2.63
N LEU A 32 -24.33 -22.02 -3.44
CA LEU A 32 -24.74 -22.44 -4.78
C LEU A 32 -25.97 -23.36 -4.71
N LYS A 33 -25.97 -24.38 -3.85
CA LYS A 33 -27.11 -25.28 -3.64
C LYS A 33 -28.37 -24.50 -3.29
N LYS A 34 -28.26 -23.60 -2.33
CA LYS A 34 -29.40 -22.74 -1.92
C LYS A 34 -29.89 -21.90 -3.11
N ALA A 35 -29.00 -21.24 -3.82
CA ALA A 35 -29.37 -20.42 -4.97
C ALA A 35 -30.03 -21.24 -6.10
N LEU A 36 -29.58 -22.46 -6.33
CA LEU A 36 -30.23 -23.38 -7.28
C LEU A 36 -31.66 -23.72 -6.88
N THR A 37 -31.94 -23.90 -5.56
CA THR A 37 -33.32 -24.18 -5.10
C THR A 37 -34.22 -22.93 -5.13
N GLU A 38 -33.66 -21.74 -5.14
CA GLU A 38 -34.38 -20.46 -5.20
C GLU A 38 -34.65 -19.98 -6.64
N LEU A 39 -34.20 -20.71 -7.65
CA LEU A 39 -34.50 -20.41 -9.05
C LEU A 39 -35.99 -20.50 -9.34
N PRO A 40 -36.51 -19.70 -10.30
CA PRO A 40 -37.91 -19.78 -10.73
C PRO A 40 -38.34 -21.20 -11.15
N GLU A 41 -39.61 -21.48 -10.98
CA GLU A 41 -40.22 -22.79 -11.26
C GLU A 41 -39.91 -23.31 -12.67
N SER A 42 -39.76 -22.39 -13.64
CA SER A 42 -39.37 -22.72 -15.03
C SER A 42 -38.03 -23.43 -15.17
N TYR A 43 -37.17 -23.33 -14.15
CA TYR A 43 -35.85 -24.00 -14.16
C TYR A 43 -35.81 -25.29 -13.34
N LYS A 44 -36.89 -25.70 -12.71
CA LYS A 44 -36.92 -26.87 -11.80
C LYS A 44 -36.43 -28.16 -12.43
N THR A 45 -36.85 -28.43 -13.66
CA THR A 45 -36.43 -29.62 -14.38
C THR A 45 -34.91 -29.57 -14.63
N LEU A 46 -34.38 -28.46 -15.13
CA LEU A 46 -32.94 -28.27 -15.34
C LEU A 46 -32.13 -28.37 -14.06
N VAL A 47 -32.64 -27.80 -12.96
CA VAL A 47 -31.99 -27.92 -11.65
C VAL A 47 -31.93 -29.37 -11.20
N SER A 48 -33.03 -30.13 -11.39
CA SER A 48 -33.04 -31.55 -11.05
C SER A 48 -32.06 -32.38 -11.85
N GLU A 49 -31.84 -32.03 -13.12
CA GLU A 49 -30.96 -32.77 -14.02
C GLU A 49 -29.49 -32.37 -13.90
N GLU A 50 -29.20 -31.08 -13.70
CA GLU A 50 -27.85 -30.54 -13.83
C GLU A 50 -27.21 -30.10 -12.49
N SER A 51 -27.94 -30.06 -11.37
CA SER A 51 -27.40 -29.55 -10.10
C SER A 51 -26.13 -30.25 -9.64
N ALA A 52 -26.14 -31.61 -9.75
CA ALA A 52 -24.97 -32.40 -9.34
C ALA A 52 -23.72 -32.09 -10.20
N TYR A 53 -23.92 -31.85 -11.50
CA TYR A 53 -22.85 -31.47 -12.42
C TYR A 53 -22.34 -30.07 -12.09
N ILE A 54 -23.22 -29.10 -11.87
CA ILE A 54 -22.86 -27.70 -11.54
C ILE A 54 -22.13 -27.63 -10.20
N GLU A 55 -22.59 -28.40 -9.22
CA GLU A 55 -21.90 -28.49 -7.90
C GLU A 55 -20.49 -29.11 -8.05
N GLY A 56 -20.40 -30.19 -8.86
CA GLY A 56 -19.10 -30.80 -9.16
C GLY A 56 -18.15 -29.87 -9.90
N LEU A 57 -18.67 -29.07 -10.83
CA LEU A 57 -17.91 -28.07 -11.56
C LEU A 57 -17.44 -26.94 -10.61
N TYR A 58 -18.30 -26.50 -9.70
CA TYR A 58 -17.96 -25.51 -8.67
C TYR A 58 -16.79 -26.00 -7.80
N GLU A 59 -16.88 -27.25 -7.32
CA GLU A 59 -15.82 -27.86 -6.52
C GLU A 59 -14.53 -28.08 -7.33
N ALA A 60 -14.65 -28.43 -8.62
CA ALA A 60 -13.49 -28.61 -9.49
C ALA A 60 -12.73 -27.29 -9.73
N ILE A 61 -13.46 -26.16 -9.81
CA ILE A 61 -12.89 -24.84 -9.99
C ILE A 61 -12.31 -24.32 -8.66
N PHE A 62 -13.11 -24.40 -7.59
CA PHE A 62 -12.80 -23.73 -6.34
C PHE A 62 -12.12 -24.62 -5.30
N ASN A 63 -12.29 -25.92 -5.38
CA ASN A 63 -11.69 -26.92 -4.49
C ASN A 63 -11.80 -26.55 -2.98
N HIS A 64 -12.92 -25.96 -2.59
CA HIS A 64 -13.07 -25.38 -1.25
C HIS A 64 -13.03 -26.39 -0.11
N LYS A 65 -13.29 -27.69 -0.41
CA LYS A 65 -13.18 -28.77 0.58
C LYS A 65 -11.73 -29.08 0.94
N ALA A 66 -10.79 -28.84 0.02
CA ALA A 66 -9.39 -29.12 0.25
C ALA A 66 -8.70 -28.00 1.02
N PHE A 67 -9.18 -26.76 0.86
CA PHE A 67 -8.56 -25.60 1.49
C PHE A 67 -9.63 -24.58 1.90
N THR A 68 -9.86 -24.45 3.19
CA THR A 68 -10.92 -23.61 3.74
C THR A 68 -10.39 -22.42 4.54
N GLY A 69 -9.10 -22.19 4.52
CA GLY A 69 -8.49 -21.17 5.36
C GLY A 69 -8.70 -21.42 6.87
N ARG A 70 -8.15 -20.56 7.67
CA ARG A 70 -8.16 -20.67 9.12
C ARG A 70 -9.57 -20.62 9.74
N SER A 71 -10.46 -19.83 9.16
CA SER A 71 -11.84 -19.68 9.62
C SER A 71 -12.81 -20.71 9.02
N GLY A 72 -12.38 -21.52 8.06
CA GLY A 72 -13.23 -22.41 7.30
C GLY A 72 -14.17 -21.73 6.31
N THR A 73 -14.07 -20.41 6.15
CA THR A 73 -14.97 -19.60 5.31
C THR A 73 -14.28 -18.87 4.16
N PHE A 74 -12.95 -18.91 4.09
CA PHE A 74 -12.16 -18.11 3.17
C PHE A 74 -11.47 -18.91 2.06
N PHE A 75 -11.98 -20.09 1.70
CA PHE A 75 -11.36 -20.89 0.65
C PHE A 75 -11.17 -20.10 -0.65
N GLY A 76 -12.17 -19.32 -1.05
CA GLY A 76 -12.13 -18.53 -2.27
C GLY A 76 -11.12 -17.40 -2.23
N TYR A 77 -10.71 -17.00 -1.06
CA TYR A 77 -9.70 -15.97 -0.88
C TYR A 77 -8.28 -16.54 -0.77
N GLU A 78 -8.15 -17.74 -0.28
CA GLU A 78 -6.84 -18.35 -0.04
C GLU A 78 -6.42 -19.32 -1.15
N GLY A 79 -7.37 -19.80 -1.96
CA GLY A 79 -7.13 -20.78 -3.01
C GLY A 79 -7.21 -20.28 -4.45
N LEU A 80 -7.83 -19.11 -4.69
CA LEU A 80 -8.23 -18.67 -6.03
C LEU A 80 -7.67 -17.31 -6.43
N GLY A 81 -6.37 -17.13 -6.31
CA GLY A 81 -5.73 -15.87 -6.69
C GLY A 81 -5.98 -14.75 -5.70
N SER A 82 -6.33 -15.09 -4.48
CA SER A 82 -6.38 -14.11 -3.40
C SER A 82 -5.00 -13.51 -3.19
N ILE A 83 -4.96 -12.21 -3.12
CA ILE A 83 -3.74 -11.47 -2.86
C ILE A 83 -3.73 -11.11 -1.38
N TYR A 84 -2.73 -11.61 -0.66
CA TYR A 84 -2.43 -11.15 0.68
C TYR A 84 -1.65 -9.84 0.60
N TRP A 85 -2.33 -8.73 0.64
CA TRP A 85 -1.72 -7.42 0.49
C TRP A 85 -0.65 -7.13 1.53
N HIS A 86 -0.76 -7.67 2.73
CA HIS A 86 0.30 -7.60 3.73
C HIS A 86 1.58 -8.37 3.30
N MET A 87 1.46 -9.45 2.53
CA MET A 87 2.61 -10.13 1.94
C MET A 87 3.22 -9.33 0.80
N VAL A 88 2.39 -8.71 -0.04
CA VAL A 88 2.84 -7.82 -1.11
C VAL A 88 3.55 -6.60 -0.53
N SER A 89 3.06 -6.02 0.55
CA SER A 89 3.73 -4.91 1.25
C SER A 89 5.09 -5.32 1.82
N LYS A 90 5.20 -6.53 2.35
CA LYS A 90 6.49 -7.08 2.80
C LYS A 90 7.45 -7.31 1.63
N LEU A 91 6.95 -7.82 0.51
CA LEU A 91 7.75 -7.96 -0.72
C LEU A 91 8.25 -6.59 -1.19
N ARG A 92 7.38 -5.58 -1.24
CA ARG A 92 7.77 -4.21 -1.58
C ARG A 92 8.90 -3.70 -0.68
N LEU A 93 8.75 -3.85 0.64
CA LEU A 93 9.79 -3.45 1.59
C LEU A 93 11.09 -4.21 1.36
N ALA A 94 11.04 -5.52 1.13
CA ALA A 94 12.22 -6.33 0.86
C ALA A 94 12.94 -5.88 -0.43
N VAL A 95 12.21 -5.60 -1.50
CA VAL A 95 12.79 -5.07 -2.75
C VAL A 95 13.41 -3.69 -2.50
N PHE A 96 12.76 -2.83 -1.73
CA PHE A 96 13.32 -1.54 -1.34
C PHE A 96 14.63 -1.68 -0.56
N GLU A 97 14.68 -2.56 0.43
CA GLU A 97 15.89 -2.82 1.23
C GLU A 97 17.03 -3.39 0.39
N VAL A 98 16.72 -4.28 -0.56
CA VAL A 98 17.70 -4.82 -1.52
C VAL A 98 18.22 -3.70 -2.42
N THR A 99 17.35 -2.84 -2.94
CA THR A 99 17.73 -1.69 -3.78
C THR A 99 18.65 -0.75 -3.01
N LYS A 100 18.29 -0.43 -1.78
CA LYS A 100 19.12 0.38 -0.88
C LYS A 100 20.51 -0.24 -0.68
N LYS A 101 20.55 -1.53 -0.37
CA LYS A 101 21.81 -2.26 -0.19
C LYS A 101 22.66 -2.28 -1.46
N ALA A 102 22.01 -2.39 -2.62
CA ALA A 102 22.71 -2.31 -3.91
C ALA A 102 23.37 -0.94 -4.13
N VAL A 103 22.69 0.15 -3.78
CA VAL A 103 23.27 1.52 -3.79
C VAL A 103 24.47 1.61 -2.86
N GLU A 104 24.31 1.20 -1.62
CA GLU A 104 25.36 1.24 -0.57
C GLU A 104 26.60 0.39 -0.95
N SER A 105 26.38 -0.69 -1.70
CA SER A 105 27.44 -1.60 -2.16
C SER A 105 28.07 -1.18 -3.49
N GLY A 106 27.66 -0.08 -4.11
CA GLY A 106 28.18 0.38 -5.39
C GLY A 106 27.88 -0.56 -6.57
N VAL A 107 26.73 -1.24 -6.54
CA VAL A 107 26.29 -2.09 -7.66
C VAL A 107 26.07 -1.24 -8.90
N ALA A 108 26.23 -1.84 -10.09
CA ALA A 108 26.07 -1.15 -11.36
C ALA A 108 24.72 -0.40 -11.45
N PRO A 109 24.72 0.86 -11.92
CA PRO A 109 23.52 1.70 -11.97
C PRO A 109 22.34 1.07 -12.70
N GLU A 110 22.60 0.26 -13.73
CA GLU A 110 21.56 -0.42 -14.52
C GLU A 110 20.82 -1.48 -13.70
N ILE A 111 21.51 -2.13 -12.77
CA ILE A 111 20.92 -3.12 -11.85
C ILE A 111 20.10 -2.38 -10.80
N ILE A 112 20.62 -1.30 -10.24
CA ILE A 112 19.91 -0.44 -9.28
C ILE A 112 18.64 0.11 -9.93
N GLY A 113 18.72 0.59 -11.18
CA GLY A 113 17.56 1.08 -11.93
C GLY A 113 16.47 0.02 -12.07
N ARG A 114 16.81 -1.21 -12.46
CA ARG A 114 15.83 -2.31 -12.57
C ARG A 114 15.20 -2.70 -11.24
N LEU A 115 15.95 -2.70 -10.14
CA LEU A 115 15.42 -2.95 -8.82
C LEU A 115 14.46 -1.84 -8.38
N TYR A 116 14.80 -0.60 -8.71
CA TYR A 116 13.97 0.58 -8.43
C TYR A 116 12.67 0.57 -9.23
N ASP A 117 12.72 0.26 -10.53
CA ASP A 117 11.55 0.12 -11.38
C ASP A 117 10.63 -0.98 -10.83
N HIS A 118 11.20 -2.14 -10.46
CA HIS A 118 10.45 -3.24 -9.88
C HIS A 118 9.78 -2.86 -8.55
N TYR A 119 10.45 -2.08 -7.71
CA TYR A 119 9.84 -1.52 -6.51
C TYR A 119 8.58 -0.71 -6.82
N PHE A 120 8.64 0.19 -7.81
CA PHE A 120 7.49 1.01 -8.19
C PHE A 120 6.38 0.23 -8.88
N GLU A 121 6.69 -0.81 -9.64
CA GLU A 121 5.69 -1.74 -10.18
C GLU A 121 4.89 -2.41 -9.06
N ILE A 122 5.55 -2.93 -8.04
CA ILE A 122 4.88 -3.51 -6.87
C ILE A 122 4.06 -2.45 -6.14
N ASN A 123 4.63 -1.26 -5.93
CA ASN A 123 3.97 -0.15 -5.26
C ASN A 123 2.68 0.28 -5.98
N ALA A 124 2.71 0.40 -7.31
CA ALA A 124 1.54 0.72 -8.12
C ALA A 124 0.42 -0.33 -8.00
N GLY A 125 0.76 -1.58 -7.68
CA GLY A 125 -0.20 -2.65 -7.43
C GLY A 125 -0.93 -2.55 -6.09
N ILE A 126 -0.41 -1.78 -5.13
CA ILE A 126 -1.00 -1.66 -3.78
C ILE A 126 -2.17 -0.69 -3.79
N GLY A 127 -3.24 -1.03 -3.08
CA GLY A 127 -4.50 -0.31 -3.10
C GLY A 127 -4.44 1.16 -2.73
N ALA A 128 -3.45 1.59 -1.93
CA ALA A 128 -3.26 3.00 -1.58
C ALA A 128 -2.95 3.90 -2.81
N HIS A 129 -2.49 3.30 -3.91
CA HIS A 129 -2.14 3.97 -5.16
C HIS A 129 -3.17 3.77 -6.28
N LYS A 130 -4.29 3.11 -5.98
CA LYS A 130 -5.36 2.83 -6.94
C LYS A 130 -6.62 3.60 -6.60
N SER A 131 -7.38 3.98 -7.63
CA SER A 131 -8.74 4.46 -7.41
C SER A 131 -9.64 3.34 -6.85
N PRO A 132 -10.76 3.65 -6.18
CA PRO A 132 -11.70 2.64 -5.71
C PRO A 132 -12.20 1.70 -6.81
N GLU A 133 -12.37 2.19 -8.04
CA GLU A 133 -12.76 1.38 -9.18
C GLU A 133 -11.68 0.37 -9.57
N LEU A 134 -10.41 0.77 -9.56
CA LEU A 134 -9.27 -0.10 -9.90
C LEU A 134 -8.89 -1.03 -8.76
N TYR A 135 -9.08 -0.61 -7.52
CA TYR A 135 -8.88 -1.47 -6.36
C TYR A 135 -9.91 -2.60 -6.33
N GLY A 136 -11.01 -2.37 -7.01
CA GLY A 136 -12.16 -3.26 -7.00
C GLY A 136 -12.97 -3.09 -5.72
N ALA A 137 -14.24 -3.35 -5.81
CA ALA A 137 -15.13 -3.35 -4.64
C ALA A 137 -14.78 -4.46 -3.63
N PHE A 138 -13.78 -5.25 -3.94
CA PHE A 138 -13.28 -6.31 -3.07
C PHE A 138 -11.95 -5.89 -2.51
N PRO A 139 -11.95 -5.44 -1.30
CA PRO A 139 -10.73 -5.35 -0.54
C PRO A 139 -10.21 -6.75 -0.43
N THR A 140 -9.11 -6.87 -0.84
CA THR A 140 -8.36 -8.05 -1.12
C THR A 140 -7.56 -8.52 0.07
N ASP A 141 -7.83 -8.02 1.26
CA ASP A 141 -7.42 -8.68 2.48
C ASP A 141 -8.64 -9.30 3.17
N PRO A 142 -8.92 -10.56 2.87
CA PRO A 142 -9.97 -11.31 3.54
C PRO A 142 -9.58 -11.65 4.97
N TYR A 143 -8.48 -11.08 5.46
CA TYR A 143 -7.87 -11.50 6.69
C TYR A 143 -8.83 -11.39 7.86
N SER A 144 -9.17 -12.53 8.40
CA SER A 144 -9.71 -12.89 9.72
C SER A 144 -10.83 -12.05 10.35
N HIS A 145 -11.19 -10.89 9.84
CA HIS A 145 -12.12 -9.97 10.50
C HIS A 145 -13.31 -9.53 9.63
N THR A 146 -13.42 -10.09 8.46
CA THR A 146 -14.55 -9.77 7.57
C THR A 146 -15.74 -10.66 7.90
N PRO A 147 -16.91 -10.09 8.19
CA PRO A 147 -18.13 -10.86 8.39
C PRO A 147 -18.46 -11.68 7.14
N GLY A 148 -18.87 -12.93 7.33
CA GLY A 148 -19.26 -13.81 6.22
C GLY A 148 -20.31 -13.15 5.33
N GLY A 149 -20.12 -13.26 4.01
CA GLY A 149 -21.05 -12.75 3.01
C GLY A 149 -21.09 -11.24 2.78
N LYS A 150 -20.18 -10.47 3.40
CA LYS A 150 -20.14 -9.00 3.23
C LYS A 150 -18.97 -8.46 2.42
N GLY A 151 -18.21 -9.34 1.79
CA GLY A 151 -16.95 -8.94 1.18
C GLY A 151 -15.96 -8.43 2.23
N ALA A 152 -14.68 -8.29 1.91
CA ALA A 152 -13.72 -7.79 2.85
C ALA A 152 -14.02 -6.30 3.16
N GLN A 153 -14.36 -6.01 4.38
CA GLN A 153 -14.77 -4.69 4.85
C GLN A 153 -13.58 -3.80 5.22
N GLN A 154 -12.41 -4.38 5.37
CA GLN A 154 -11.17 -3.69 5.66
C GLN A 154 -10.14 -4.05 4.59
N PRO A 155 -9.79 -3.11 3.73
CA PRO A 155 -8.65 -3.30 2.84
C PRO A 155 -7.42 -3.39 3.72
N GLY A 156 -6.89 -4.56 3.98
CA GLY A 156 -5.67 -4.95 4.68
C GLY A 156 -4.74 -3.89 5.27
N MET A 157 -5.28 -2.76 5.62
CA MET A 157 -4.54 -1.55 6.00
C MET A 157 -3.70 -1.77 7.26
N THR A 158 -4.23 -2.51 8.22
CA THR A 158 -3.51 -2.77 9.49
C THR A 158 -2.28 -3.66 9.30
N GLY A 159 -2.28 -4.56 8.33
CA GLY A 159 -1.15 -5.41 8.01
C GLY A 159 -0.07 -4.74 7.16
N GLN A 160 -0.35 -3.56 6.61
CA GLN A 160 0.52 -2.83 5.66
C GLN A 160 1.17 -1.58 6.26
N VAL A 161 0.59 -0.99 7.29
CA VAL A 161 0.95 0.35 7.79
C VAL A 161 2.43 0.49 8.10
N LYS A 162 3.04 -0.50 8.74
CA LYS A 162 4.46 -0.39 9.10
C LYS A 162 5.36 -0.50 7.86
N GLU A 163 5.04 -1.38 6.92
CA GLU A 163 5.76 -1.52 5.66
C GLU A 163 5.65 -0.24 4.83
N ASP A 164 4.46 0.36 4.80
CA ASP A 164 4.22 1.64 4.11
C ASP A 164 5.05 2.75 4.72
N LEU A 165 5.06 2.88 6.05
CA LEU A 165 5.87 3.87 6.74
C LEU A 165 7.37 3.67 6.49
N LEU A 166 7.86 2.43 6.59
CA LEU A 166 9.28 2.13 6.37
C LEU A 166 9.71 2.42 4.93
N CYS A 167 8.88 2.04 3.96
CA CYS A 167 9.12 2.35 2.55
C CYS A 167 9.12 3.87 2.33
N ARG A 168 8.11 4.59 2.84
CA ARG A 168 8.00 6.03 2.64
C ARG A 168 9.15 6.80 3.28
N TYR A 169 9.53 6.46 4.50
CA TYR A 169 10.74 7.05 5.11
C TYR A 169 12.00 6.74 4.30
N GLY A 170 12.09 5.52 3.77
CA GLY A 170 13.20 5.14 2.90
C GLY A 170 13.22 5.92 1.59
N GLU A 171 12.08 6.11 0.92
CA GLU A 171 11.95 6.95 -0.29
C GLU A 171 12.36 8.40 -0.02
N LEU A 172 11.90 8.97 1.10
CA LEU A 172 12.30 10.29 1.55
C LEU A 172 13.77 10.37 1.98
N GLY A 173 14.48 9.24 1.97
CA GLY A 173 15.89 9.20 2.34
C GLY A 173 16.14 9.31 3.83
N VAL A 174 15.13 9.21 4.68
CA VAL A 174 15.30 9.29 6.13
C VAL A 174 16.09 8.08 6.64
N ARG A 175 17.17 8.34 7.34
CA ARG A 175 18.06 7.36 7.94
C ARG A 175 18.22 7.61 9.42
N VAL A 176 18.07 6.58 10.22
CA VAL A 176 18.43 6.61 11.62
C VAL A 176 19.42 5.48 11.89
N SER A 177 20.63 5.82 12.27
CA SER A 177 21.66 4.85 12.63
C SER A 177 22.32 5.29 13.92
N ASP A 178 22.41 4.39 14.90
CA ASP A 178 23.01 4.67 16.21
C ASP A 178 22.44 5.93 16.89
N GLY A 179 21.13 6.19 16.69
CA GLY A 179 20.48 7.38 17.26
C GLY A 179 20.82 8.69 16.57
N VAL A 180 21.41 8.66 15.39
CA VAL A 180 21.72 9.81 14.55
C VAL A 180 20.77 9.85 13.36
N LEU A 181 20.09 11.00 13.17
CA LEU A 181 19.25 11.27 12.01
C LEU A 181 20.10 11.78 10.86
N GLY A 182 19.90 11.19 9.70
CA GLY A 182 20.54 11.59 8.46
C GLY A 182 19.60 11.45 7.27
N PHE A 183 20.05 11.92 6.11
CA PHE A 183 19.29 11.93 4.87
C PHE A 183 20.12 11.35 3.72
N ASP A 184 19.51 10.48 2.94
CA ASP A 184 20.12 9.87 1.75
C ASP A 184 19.08 9.84 0.62
N LEU A 185 19.20 10.76 -0.30
CA LEU A 185 18.19 11.00 -1.33
C LEU A 185 18.43 10.20 -2.62
N ALA A 186 19.32 9.21 -2.60
CA ALA A 186 19.66 8.43 -3.79
C ALA A 186 18.44 7.75 -4.45
N LEU A 187 17.42 7.41 -3.66
CA LEU A 187 16.20 6.76 -4.13
C LEU A 187 14.97 7.70 -4.16
N LEU A 188 15.14 9.00 -3.89
CA LEU A 188 14.04 9.95 -3.94
C LEU A 188 13.76 10.38 -5.40
N PRO A 189 12.54 10.12 -5.94
CA PRO A 189 12.20 10.52 -7.28
C PRO A 189 12.26 12.04 -7.46
N LYS A 190 12.81 12.50 -8.57
CA LYS A 190 12.82 13.94 -8.90
C LYS A 190 11.42 14.52 -9.04
N SER A 191 10.45 13.72 -9.44
CA SER A 191 9.04 14.09 -9.58
C SER A 191 8.34 14.41 -8.27
N GLU A 192 8.92 14.06 -7.12
CA GLU A 192 8.40 14.40 -5.80
C GLU A 192 8.63 15.88 -5.42
N PHE A 193 9.58 16.53 -6.10
CA PHE A 193 9.85 17.95 -5.86
C PHE A 193 8.82 18.83 -6.55
N LEU A 194 8.42 19.89 -5.87
CA LEU A 194 7.45 20.85 -6.38
C LEU A 194 7.91 21.49 -7.70
N SER A 195 7.02 21.53 -8.67
CA SER A 195 7.25 22.24 -9.94
C SER A 195 7.00 23.74 -9.86
N GLN A 196 6.39 24.22 -8.78
CA GLN A 196 6.09 25.63 -8.51
C GLN A 196 6.05 25.88 -7.00
N ALA A 197 6.19 27.13 -6.60
CA ALA A 197 6.11 27.52 -5.19
C ALA A 197 4.75 27.14 -4.57
N ALA A 198 4.76 26.65 -3.34
CA ALA A 198 3.56 26.22 -2.61
C ALA A 198 3.64 26.59 -1.13
N LYS A 199 2.61 26.24 -0.36
CA LYS A 199 2.61 26.33 1.10
C LYS A 199 2.50 24.93 1.69
N PHE A 200 3.33 24.62 2.65
CA PHE A 200 3.28 23.41 3.45
C PHE A 200 2.66 23.73 4.81
N GLN A 201 1.52 23.11 5.10
CA GLN A 201 0.88 23.21 6.40
C GLN A 201 1.19 21.96 7.23
N TYR A 202 1.50 22.17 8.51
CA TYR A 202 1.78 21.08 9.44
C TYR A 202 1.29 21.45 10.85
N VAL A 203 1.20 20.45 11.72
CA VAL A 203 0.86 20.65 13.13
C VAL A 203 2.15 20.57 13.95
N ASP A 204 2.46 21.63 14.68
CA ASP A 204 3.65 21.71 15.55
C ASP A 204 3.50 20.92 16.85
N LEU A 205 4.55 20.88 17.65
CA LEU A 205 4.55 20.17 18.94
C LEU A 205 3.55 20.75 19.97
N LYS A 206 3.09 21.97 19.76
CA LYS A 206 2.06 22.63 20.60
C LYS A 206 0.65 22.47 20.05
N GLN A 207 0.48 21.60 19.07
CA GLN A 207 -0.79 21.33 18.38
C GLN A 207 -1.34 22.54 17.60
N ASN A 208 -0.52 23.50 17.23
CA ASN A 208 -0.90 24.62 16.39
C ASN A 208 -0.67 24.28 14.91
N VAL A 209 -1.57 24.73 14.05
CA VAL A 209 -1.38 24.67 12.60
C VAL A 209 -0.39 25.75 12.20
N GLN A 210 0.72 25.34 11.60
CA GLN A 210 1.77 26.20 11.09
C GLN A 210 1.83 26.14 9.58
N SER A 211 2.47 27.11 8.95
CA SER A 211 2.63 27.17 7.50
C SER A 211 4.02 27.65 7.11
N ILE A 212 4.67 26.94 6.20
CA ILE A 212 5.96 27.28 5.61
C ILE A 212 5.78 27.55 4.12
N ALA A 213 6.31 28.66 3.62
CA ALA A 213 6.41 28.90 2.19
C ALA A 213 7.52 28.01 1.59
N LEU A 214 7.17 27.26 0.58
CA LEU A 214 8.08 26.37 -0.14
C LEU A 214 8.41 26.96 -1.50
N PRO A 215 9.69 27.09 -1.88
CA PRO A 215 10.07 27.45 -3.23
C PRO A 215 9.83 26.32 -4.21
N GLU A 216 9.87 26.63 -5.49
CA GLU A 216 10.01 25.62 -6.54
C GLU A 216 11.25 24.73 -6.28
N ASN A 217 11.21 23.49 -6.74
CA ASN A 217 12.26 22.49 -6.52
C ASN A 217 12.51 22.17 -5.04
N SER A 218 11.47 22.22 -4.24
CA SER A 218 11.51 21.78 -2.83
C SER A 218 10.50 20.66 -2.57
N LEU A 219 10.70 19.97 -1.44
CA LEU A 219 9.81 18.94 -0.88
C LEU A 219 9.78 19.13 0.63
N ALA A 220 8.62 19.03 1.27
CA ALA A 220 8.53 19.15 2.71
C ALA A 220 7.71 18.02 3.34
N TYR A 221 8.10 17.62 4.54
CA TYR A 221 7.41 16.64 5.37
C TYR A 221 7.80 16.87 6.84
N THR A 222 7.29 16.07 7.77
CA THR A 222 7.64 16.21 9.19
C THR A 222 8.27 14.92 9.74
N ILE A 223 9.25 15.07 10.63
CA ILE A 223 9.77 14.01 11.49
C ILE A 223 9.55 14.45 12.94
N CYS A 224 8.85 13.65 13.73
CA CYS A 224 8.50 13.98 15.12
C CYS A 224 7.86 15.39 15.25
N GLN A 225 7.04 15.79 14.26
CA GLN A 225 6.43 17.12 14.12
C GLN A 225 7.40 18.27 13.82
N VAL A 226 8.70 18.00 13.63
CA VAL A 226 9.65 18.98 13.12
C VAL A 226 9.61 18.94 11.59
N PRO A 227 9.31 20.06 10.90
CA PRO A 227 9.32 20.12 9.45
C PRO A 227 10.74 19.99 8.90
N VAL A 228 10.84 19.14 7.87
CA VAL A 228 12.05 18.95 7.07
C VAL A 228 11.75 19.46 5.68
N VAL A 229 12.52 20.43 5.21
CA VAL A 229 12.39 21.01 3.87
C VAL A 229 13.62 20.64 3.06
N TYR A 230 13.43 19.84 2.03
CA TYR A 230 14.45 19.57 1.02
C TYR A 230 14.43 20.67 -0.03
N VAL A 231 15.60 21.16 -0.38
CA VAL A 231 15.80 22.10 -1.49
C VAL A 231 16.95 21.58 -2.35
N ARG A 232 16.68 21.38 -3.64
CA ARG A 232 17.72 20.92 -4.56
C ARG A 232 18.86 21.92 -4.68
N GLY A 233 20.09 21.45 -4.56
CA GLY A 233 21.28 22.26 -4.62
C GLY A 233 22.54 21.45 -4.89
N SER A 234 23.68 22.12 -5.06
CA SER A 234 24.94 21.48 -5.46
C SER A 234 25.84 21.06 -4.30
N GLN A 235 25.56 21.55 -3.10
CA GLN A 235 26.39 21.23 -1.92
C GLN A 235 25.51 20.73 -0.78
N PRO A 236 25.70 19.48 -0.31
CA PRO A 236 24.95 18.91 0.78
C PRO A 236 25.19 19.69 2.09
N GLU A 237 24.13 20.24 2.65
CA GLU A 237 24.16 21.00 3.91
C GLU A 237 22.82 20.86 4.63
N ILE A 238 22.84 20.74 5.95
CA ILE A 238 21.65 20.87 6.78
C ILE A 238 21.72 22.19 7.55
N GLN A 239 20.68 23.00 7.41
CA GLN A 239 20.48 24.19 8.23
C GLN A 239 19.43 23.86 9.30
N VAL A 240 19.83 23.88 10.55
CA VAL A 240 18.99 23.64 11.72
C VAL A 240 18.51 24.97 12.24
N ILE A 241 17.21 25.17 12.32
CA ILE A 241 16.60 26.37 12.90
C ILE A 241 16.12 26.00 14.29
N LYS A 242 16.62 26.73 15.30
CA LYS A 242 16.29 26.53 16.71
C LYS A 242 15.16 27.44 17.15
N ARG A 243 14.58 27.16 18.30
CA ARG A 243 13.45 27.89 18.88
C ARG A 243 13.79 29.34 19.21
N ASP A 244 15.03 29.63 19.63
CA ASP A 244 15.54 30.97 19.94
C ASP A 244 15.84 31.81 18.68
N GLY A 245 15.67 31.24 17.49
CA GLY A 245 15.99 31.87 16.21
C GLY A 245 17.43 31.63 15.74
N GLU A 246 18.26 30.96 16.55
CA GLU A 246 19.60 30.57 16.14
C GLU A 246 19.53 29.61 14.95
N THR A 247 20.48 29.75 14.04
CA THR A 247 20.62 28.88 12.89
C THR A 247 21.99 28.23 12.88
N GLU A 248 22.05 26.93 12.96
CA GLU A 248 23.24 26.12 12.88
C GLU A 248 23.35 25.45 11.50
N LYS A 249 24.55 25.52 10.90
CA LYS A 249 24.83 24.89 9.60
C LYS A 249 25.74 23.67 9.75
N ILE A 250 25.31 22.55 9.22
CA ILE A 250 26.04 21.27 9.26
C ILE A 250 26.40 20.88 7.83
N LYS A 251 27.68 20.68 7.55
CA LYS A 251 28.15 20.16 6.28
C LYS A 251 27.75 18.69 6.15
N GLY A 252 27.20 18.33 5.00
CA GLY A 252 26.71 16.97 4.72
C GLY A 252 25.26 16.76 5.14
N LEU A 253 24.84 15.50 5.17
CA LEU A 253 23.44 15.10 5.31
C LEU A 253 23.19 14.30 6.61
N LYS A 254 23.99 14.50 7.65
CA LYS A 254 23.80 13.84 8.96
C LYS A 254 23.83 14.89 10.08
N LEU A 255 22.85 14.83 10.95
CA LEU A 255 22.84 15.63 12.18
C LEU A 255 23.85 15.10 13.18
N THR A 256 24.13 15.88 14.24
CA THR A 256 24.80 15.35 15.41
C THR A 256 23.86 14.45 16.22
N ARG A 257 24.41 13.69 17.15
CA ARG A 257 23.62 12.85 18.05
C ARG A 257 22.73 13.70 18.96
N GLU A 258 23.24 14.81 19.44
CA GLU A 258 22.55 15.75 20.31
C GLU A 258 21.33 16.35 19.61
N LEU A 259 21.48 16.92 18.44
CA LEU A 259 20.37 17.47 17.64
C LEU A 259 19.34 16.40 17.26
N SER A 260 19.80 15.18 16.94
CA SER A 260 18.91 14.06 16.66
C SER A 260 18.06 13.69 17.87
N GLN A 261 18.66 13.69 19.08
CA GLN A 261 17.96 13.45 20.33
C GLN A 261 16.93 14.52 20.66
N GLU A 262 17.23 15.81 20.41
CA GLU A 262 16.27 16.90 20.59
C GLU A 262 15.01 16.67 19.75
N ILE A 263 15.19 16.26 18.49
CA ILE A 263 14.07 15.94 17.58
C ILE A 263 13.30 14.71 18.09
N PHE A 264 13.97 13.61 18.43
CA PHE A 264 13.31 12.38 18.84
C PHE A 264 12.60 12.50 20.20
N LYS A 265 13.15 13.29 21.13
CA LYS A 265 12.53 13.59 22.42
C LYS A 265 11.45 14.67 22.33
N ARG A 266 11.28 15.32 21.16
CA ARG A 266 10.30 16.40 20.96
C ARG A 266 10.44 17.54 21.97
N THR A 267 11.65 18.00 22.20
CA THR A 267 11.94 19.05 23.19
C THR A 267 11.51 20.44 22.74
N ASP A 268 11.14 20.60 21.46
CA ASP A 268 10.84 21.90 20.85
C ASP A 268 12.06 22.84 20.65
N GLU A 269 13.27 22.33 20.88
CA GLU A 269 14.50 23.07 20.63
C GLU A 269 14.79 23.23 19.13
N VAL A 270 14.56 22.17 18.34
CA VAL A 270 14.67 22.22 16.88
C VAL A 270 13.28 22.44 16.30
N VAL A 271 13.10 23.51 15.55
CA VAL A 271 11.80 23.89 14.98
C VAL A 271 11.69 23.67 13.49
N GLN A 272 12.82 23.55 12.76
CA GLN A 272 12.83 23.26 11.33
C GLN A 272 14.22 22.78 10.88
N LEU A 273 14.23 21.90 9.90
CA LEU A 273 15.42 21.49 9.16
C LEU A 273 15.27 21.88 7.69
N ASN A 274 16.23 22.65 7.17
CA ASN A 274 16.37 22.87 5.74
C ASN A 274 17.56 22.04 5.24
N VAL A 275 17.27 21.08 4.37
CA VAL A 275 18.28 20.16 3.85
C VAL A 275 18.51 20.48 2.38
N ARG A 276 19.71 20.94 2.07
CA ARG A 276 20.14 21.15 0.69
C ARG A 276 20.77 19.87 0.15
N CYS A 277 20.33 19.41 -1.02
CA CYS A 277 20.69 18.11 -1.60
C CYS A 277 20.67 18.13 -3.12
#